data_39fb9603abc3c03d6aa45d4ca7666419
#
_entry.id   39fb9603abc3c03d6aa45d4ca7666419
#
_cell.length_a   1.000
_cell.length_b   1.000
_cell.length_c   1.000
_cell.angle_alpha   90.00
_cell.angle_beta   90.00
_cell.angle_gamma   90.00
#
_symmetry.space_group_name_H-M   'P 1'
#
loop_
_entity.id
_entity.type
_entity.pdbx_description
1 polymer ?
#
loop_
_entity_poly.entity_id
_entity_poly.type
_entity_poly.pdbx_seq_one_letter_code
_entity_poly.pdbx_strand_id
1 'polypeptide(L)'
;MRRRGVYVMLTLCGVLTTALIAFLVLFLTGGQGANASGAPTVRVELSHSQGEVLGNYGFTAWTNQMFMQFRGIPFAEPPTAELRFRPPVARSPWTGTLNALNFGQRCPVITNLDGQLSDAELEDCLNLSVYTKNLTASQPVMFYIYGGGYYNGSAEDHPPNYILEKDVVLVVPQYRVGALGWLSTYTEELPGNAPIADILMALEWVQLHINHFGGDPQKVTIFGQSAGAGVASSLLLSPQTGDSLFKRAIVQSGSIFASWAINKDPRAQSMRICVQLGCSRCDEEDQLVECLRNAKVLDVLRITTTESFSPIVGDLQGILPQQPSELVKSYRRQIPLLTGFTQHDGSFVLASYYDALAAKVSNVSSLTVRQFSQGIYDLNNDTSGLTGNTLNRLLFKREILNSHDHSAAVPSYFDLTSTIFMKSPVITLATRIHTLQPSTPVYLYSFEYEGKYTRFGYEFGNSHYPFNGGVHHSNDNIYLFATHTLEGQDMQMSKKMVEVWTSFAIDGIPSELSPLTSASGPYNQLNLEITKEEDLLETLTSAIDDPENGRLQREDMEF
;
A
#
# COMPACT_ATOMS: atom_id res chain seq x y z
N MET A 1 43.09 -49.03 33.12
CA MET A 1 42.62 -47.93 32.20
C MET A 1 41.11 -47.66 32.22
N ARG A 2 40.25 -48.41 32.91
CA ARG A 2 38.78 -48.21 32.94
C ARG A 2 38.26 -47.23 34.02
N ARG A 3 39.04 -46.80 34.99
CA ARG A 3 38.56 -45.89 36.07
C ARG A 3 38.78 -44.43 35.82
N ARG A 4 39.63 -43.99 34.87
CA ARG A 4 39.83 -42.58 34.56
C ARG A 4 38.77 -42.02 33.60
N GLY A 5 38.14 -42.85 32.75
CA GLY A 5 37.07 -42.38 31.80
C GLY A 5 35.75 -42.08 32.49
N VAL A 6 35.44 -42.75 33.60
CA VAL A 6 34.17 -42.52 34.33
C VAL A 6 34.18 -41.20 35.11
N TYR A 7 35.32 -40.79 35.65
CA TYR A 7 35.43 -39.51 36.36
C TYR A 7 35.39 -38.30 35.44
N VAL A 8 35.90 -38.40 34.21
CA VAL A 8 35.83 -37.31 33.22
C VAL A 8 34.39 -37.16 32.69
N MET A 9 33.67 -38.28 32.54
CA MET A 9 32.27 -38.24 32.08
C MET A 9 31.31 -37.72 33.16
N LEU A 10 31.57 -38.06 34.45
CA LEU A 10 30.79 -37.53 35.58
C LEU A 10 31.06 -36.05 35.85
N THR A 11 32.28 -35.54 35.61
CA THR A 11 32.59 -34.09 35.73
C THR A 11 32.01 -33.30 34.58
N LEU A 12 31.99 -33.81 33.36
CA LEU A 12 31.33 -33.14 32.22
C LEU A 12 29.81 -33.11 32.37
N CYS A 13 29.16 -34.16 32.86
CA CYS A 13 27.73 -34.15 33.18
C CYS A 13 27.40 -33.20 34.33
N GLY A 14 28.25 -33.08 35.34
CA GLY A 14 28.08 -32.17 36.47
C GLY A 14 28.17 -30.68 36.05
N VAL A 15 29.08 -30.35 35.13
CA VAL A 15 29.22 -28.96 34.62
C VAL A 15 28.06 -28.59 33.68
N LEU A 16 27.58 -29.54 32.87
CA LEU A 16 26.42 -29.32 32.00
C LEU A 16 25.12 -29.19 32.81
N THR A 17 24.93 -29.96 33.88
CA THR A 17 23.76 -29.83 34.75
C THR A 17 23.76 -28.53 35.57
N THR A 18 24.92 -28.09 36.07
CA THR A 18 25.04 -26.82 36.77
C THR A 18 24.85 -25.61 35.83
N ALA A 19 25.32 -25.69 34.58
CA ALA A 19 25.07 -24.66 33.58
C ALA A 19 23.58 -24.60 33.19
N LEU A 20 22.91 -25.76 33.05
CA LEU A 20 21.47 -25.83 32.75
C LEU A 20 20.62 -25.35 33.92
N ILE A 21 21.00 -25.66 35.15
CA ILE A 21 20.30 -25.16 36.37
C ILE A 21 20.55 -23.67 36.55
N ALA A 22 21.74 -23.15 36.27
CA ALA A 22 22.01 -21.71 36.30
C ALA A 22 21.23 -20.97 35.21
N PHE A 23 21.10 -21.56 34.02
CA PHE A 23 20.27 -21.01 32.94
C PHE A 23 18.77 -21.03 33.28
N LEU A 24 18.30 -22.14 33.91
CA LEU A 24 16.90 -22.28 34.35
C LEU A 24 16.58 -21.36 35.54
N VAL A 25 17.50 -21.15 36.47
CA VAL A 25 17.35 -20.21 37.59
C VAL A 25 17.34 -18.77 37.08
N LEU A 26 18.20 -18.43 36.11
CA LEU A 26 18.13 -17.10 35.44
C LEU A 26 16.82 -16.91 34.68
N PHE A 27 16.24 -17.96 34.10
CA PHE A 27 14.94 -17.89 33.39
C PHE A 27 13.73 -17.87 34.35
N LEU A 28 13.83 -18.52 35.50
CA LEU A 28 12.74 -18.60 36.50
C LEU A 28 12.77 -17.47 37.52
N THR A 29 13.90 -16.81 37.75
CA THR A 29 14.01 -15.65 38.64
C THR A 29 13.88 -14.30 37.89
N GLY A 30 13.89 -14.31 36.55
CA GLY A 30 13.62 -13.15 35.70
C GLY A 30 12.15 -12.73 35.64
N GLY A 31 11.25 -13.41 36.34
CA GLY A 31 9.80 -13.24 36.27
C GLY A 31 9.14 -12.39 37.34
N GLN A 32 9.87 -11.50 38.06
CA GLN A 32 9.21 -10.47 38.87
C GLN A 32 10.11 -9.20 38.96
N GLY A 33 9.72 -8.14 38.29
CA GLY A 33 10.16 -6.78 38.63
C GLY A 33 11.53 -6.36 38.14
N ALA A 34 11.92 -6.67 36.88
CA ALA A 34 12.95 -5.90 36.22
C ALA A 34 12.27 -4.75 35.43
N ASN A 35 12.44 -3.54 35.89
CA ASN A 35 12.29 -2.35 35.04
C ASN A 35 13.02 -2.61 33.74
N ALA A 36 12.38 -2.42 32.60
CA ALA A 36 12.92 -2.62 31.25
C ALA A 36 13.97 -1.54 30.90
N SER A 37 15.06 -1.45 31.68
CA SER A 37 16.16 -0.49 31.50
C SER A 37 17.46 -1.21 31.13
N GLY A 38 17.46 -1.91 29.96
CA GLY A 38 18.67 -2.64 29.56
C GLY A 38 18.73 -3.11 28.12
N ALA A 39 17.68 -2.96 27.31
CA ALA A 39 17.76 -3.28 25.89
C ALA A 39 18.72 -2.30 25.20
N PRO A 40 19.63 -2.78 24.32
CA PRO A 40 20.58 -1.89 23.64
C PRO A 40 19.82 -0.86 22.78
N THR A 41 20.28 0.37 22.83
CA THR A 41 19.70 1.50 22.09
C THR A 41 20.77 2.19 21.25
N VAL A 42 20.33 2.94 20.26
CA VAL A 42 21.19 3.69 19.34
C VAL A 42 20.64 5.10 19.17
N ARG A 43 21.52 6.09 19.05
CA ARG A 43 21.17 7.50 18.91
C ARG A 43 21.62 8.04 17.57
N VAL A 44 20.81 8.92 17.01
CA VAL A 44 21.09 9.65 15.76
C VAL A 44 20.73 11.12 15.97
N GLU A 45 21.67 12.00 15.68
CA GLU A 45 21.45 13.45 15.65
C GLU A 45 20.99 13.86 14.24
N LEU A 46 19.91 14.62 14.15
CA LEU A 46 19.35 15.05 12.88
C LEU A 46 19.97 16.37 12.40
N SER A 47 19.92 16.61 11.07
CA SER A 47 20.40 17.84 10.44
C SER A 47 19.71 19.09 10.98
N HIS A 48 20.36 20.24 10.81
CA HIS A 48 19.79 21.56 11.09
C HIS A 48 19.30 21.75 12.53
N SER A 49 19.96 21.07 13.48
CA SER A 49 19.57 21.12 14.90
C SER A 49 18.11 20.67 15.14
N GLN A 50 17.58 19.82 14.27
CA GLN A 50 16.21 19.29 14.42
C GLN A 50 16.01 18.58 15.76
N GLY A 51 17.04 17.90 16.25
CA GLY A 51 17.06 17.17 17.53
C GLY A 51 17.73 15.81 17.40
N GLU A 52 17.75 15.06 18.50
CA GLU A 52 18.28 13.69 18.56
C GLU A 52 17.12 12.67 18.63
N VAL A 53 17.30 11.50 18.02
CA VAL A 53 16.35 10.38 18.09
C VAL A 53 17.01 9.14 18.69
N LEU A 54 16.27 8.41 19.55
CA LEU A 54 16.70 7.17 20.20
C LEU A 54 15.95 6.00 19.59
N GLY A 55 16.68 5.11 18.92
CA GLY A 55 16.16 3.85 18.36
C GLY A 55 16.62 2.62 19.11
N ASN A 56 16.13 1.47 18.68
CA ASN A 56 16.53 0.15 19.17
C ASN A 56 16.87 -0.78 18.00
N TYR A 57 17.02 -2.07 18.28
CA TYR A 57 17.46 -3.07 17.31
C TYR A 57 16.37 -4.10 17.01
N GLY A 58 16.37 -4.59 15.77
CA GLY A 58 15.60 -5.72 15.28
C GLY A 58 16.52 -6.69 14.54
N PHE A 59 15.94 -7.79 14.05
CA PHE A 59 16.67 -8.82 13.30
C PHE A 59 15.94 -9.20 12.04
N THR A 60 16.71 -9.42 10.96
CA THR A 60 16.16 -9.89 9.69
C THR A 60 15.64 -11.32 9.81
N ALA A 61 14.71 -11.70 8.94
CA ALA A 61 13.94 -12.93 9.11
C ALA A 61 14.70 -14.22 8.73
N TRP A 62 15.61 -14.15 7.74
CA TRP A 62 16.26 -15.37 7.21
C TRP A 62 17.69 -15.55 7.70
N THR A 63 18.45 -14.44 7.80
CA THR A 63 19.87 -14.46 8.13
C THR A 63 20.16 -13.99 9.55
N ASN A 64 19.12 -13.54 10.25
CA ASN A 64 19.21 -13.01 11.63
C ASN A 64 20.26 -11.88 11.77
N GLN A 65 20.42 -11.06 10.72
CA GLN A 65 21.26 -9.86 10.77
C GLN A 65 20.59 -8.79 11.62
N MET A 66 21.36 -8.14 12.44
CA MET A 66 20.88 -7.02 13.26
C MET A 66 20.68 -5.77 12.40
N PHE A 67 19.57 -5.08 12.61
CA PHE A 67 19.31 -3.76 12.07
C PHE A 67 18.85 -2.80 13.17
N MET A 68 19.01 -1.51 12.93
CA MET A 68 18.53 -0.43 13.77
C MET A 68 17.18 0.05 13.28
N GLN A 69 16.29 0.37 14.20
CA GLN A 69 14.95 0.86 13.90
C GLN A 69 14.63 2.10 14.76
N PHE A 70 14.10 3.11 14.10
CA PHE A 70 13.68 4.37 14.68
C PHE A 70 12.22 4.58 14.23
N ARG A 71 11.28 4.51 15.16
CA ARG A 71 9.85 4.49 14.86
C ARG A 71 9.13 5.67 15.50
N GLY A 72 8.19 6.28 14.77
CA GLY A 72 7.44 7.43 15.29
C GLY A 72 8.24 8.74 15.30
N ILE A 73 9.11 8.98 14.31
CA ILE A 73 9.82 10.26 14.18
C ILE A 73 8.85 11.27 13.53
N PRO A 74 8.47 12.37 14.21
CA PRO A 74 7.56 13.35 13.62
C PRO A 74 8.26 14.13 12.51
N PHE A 75 7.64 14.20 11.33
CA PHE A 75 8.13 15.02 10.21
C PHE A 75 7.30 16.30 10.02
N ALA A 76 6.12 16.36 10.61
CA ALA A 76 5.21 17.50 10.54
C ALA A 76 4.63 17.83 11.93
N GLU A 77 4.12 19.04 12.08
CA GLU A 77 3.29 19.42 13.24
C GLU A 77 1.98 18.63 13.21
N PRO A 78 1.39 18.32 14.36
CA PRO A 78 0.09 17.64 14.44
C PRO A 78 -0.98 18.38 13.62
N PRO A 79 -1.69 17.73 12.70
CA PRO A 79 -2.71 18.37 11.86
C PRO A 79 -4.04 18.52 12.63
N THR A 80 -3.99 19.23 13.77
CA THR A 80 -5.12 19.45 14.70
C THR A 80 -5.64 20.88 14.62
N ALA A 81 -6.84 21.12 15.09
CA ALA A 81 -7.46 22.43 15.18
C ALA A 81 -7.40 23.19 13.84
N GLU A 82 -6.71 24.33 13.79
CA GLU A 82 -6.56 25.13 12.57
C GLU A 82 -5.78 24.44 11.45
N LEU A 83 -4.96 23.43 11.78
CA LEU A 83 -4.21 22.65 10.81
C LEU A 83 -5.00 21.43 10.28
N ARG A 84 -6.15 21.08 10.88
CA ARG A 84 -7.00 20.01 10.39
C ARG A 84 -7.42 20.30 8.95
N PHE A 85 -7.29 19.31 8.06
CA PHE A 85 -7.54 19.35 6.61
C PHE A 85 -6.55 20.17 5.77
N ARG A 86 -5.74 21.02 6.39
CA ARG A 86 -4.74 21.84 5.66
C ARG A 86 -3.51 21.02 5.27
N PRO A 87 -2.70 21.51 4.32
CA PRO A 87 -1.38 20.95 4.06
C PRO A 87 -0.56 20.86 5.34
N PRO A 88 0.35 19.86 5.46
CA PRO A 88 1.18 19.70 6.63
C PRO A 88 2.13 20.90 6.82
N VAL A 89 2.51 21.15 8.05
CA VAL A 89 3.52 22.13 8.43
C VAL A 89 4.74 21.39 8.97
N ALA A 90 5.94 21.71 8.51
CA ALA A 90 7.16 21.03 8.93
C ALA A 90 7.34 21.08 10.46
N ARG A 91 7.79 19.96 11.04
CA ARG A 91 7.99 19.85 12.48
C ARG A 91 9.06 20.83 12.96
N SER A 92 8.73 21.59 13.99
CA SER A 92 9.68 22.46 14.69
C SER A 92 10.79 21.64 15.37
N PRO A 93 12.03 22.15 15.44
CA PRO A 93 13.10 21.50 16.18
C PRO A 93 12.74 21.25 17.65
N TRP A 94 13.18 20.11 18.17
CA TRP A 94 12.99 19.77 19.59
C TRP A 94 14.30 19.75 20.36
N THR A 95 14.21 19.95 21.66
CA THR A 95 15.34 19.83 22.57
C THR A 95 15.39 18.45 23.21
N GLY A 96 16.60 17.91 23.41
CA GLY A 96 16.79 16.59 24.00
C GLY A 96 16.60 15.45 23.00
N THR A 97 16.38 14.26 23.53
CA THR A 97 16.30 13.01 22.75
C THR A 97 14.86 12.57 22.61
N LEU A 98 14.37 12.49 21.39
CA LEU A 98 13.07 11.90 21.07
C LEU A 98 13.13 10.37 21.23
N ASN A 99 12.15 9.81 21.92
CA ASN A 99 12.01 8.35 22.05
C ASN A 99 11.34 7.76 20.80
N ALA A 100 12.15 7.16 19.94
CA ALA A 100 11.70 6.47 18.71
C ALA A 100 11.81 4.93 18.84
N LEU A 101 11.65 4.39 20.05
CA LEU A 101 11.69 2.95 20.32
C LEU A 101 10.43 2.21 19.88
N ASN A 102 9.30 2.89 19.88
CA ASN A 102 7.98 2.37 19.52
C ASN A 102 7.39 3.15 18.35
N PHE A 103 6.39 2.58 17.68
CA PHE A 103 5.63 3.33 16.70
C PHE A 103 5.00 4.57 17.34
N GLY A 104 4.96 5.67 16.59
CA GLY A 104 4.14 6.82 16.91
C GLY A 104 2.65 6.52 16.71
N GLN A 105 1.81 7.49 17.02
CA GLN A 105 0.37 7.37 16.75
C GLN A 105 0.14 7.13 15.25
N ARG A 106 -0.66 6.13 14.92
CA ARG A 106 -1.16 5.93 13.55
C ARG A 106 -2.26 6.94 13.25
N CYS A 107 -2.41 7.33 11.99
CA CYS A 107 -3.55 8.17 11.62
C CYS A 107 -4.87 7.43 11.88
N PRO A 108 -5.87 8.11 12.47
CA PRO A 108 -7.01 7.43 13.07
C PRO A 108 -7.92 6.79 12.02
N VAL A 109 -8.29 5.53 12.27
CA VAL A 109 -9.26 4.75 11.52
C VAL A 109 -10.23 4.08 12.48
N ILE A 110 -11.48 3.87 12.06
CA ILE A 110 -12.55 3.40 12.94
C ILE A 110 -12.25 2.07 13.66
N THR A 111 -11.50 1.18 13.02
CA THR A 111 -11.20 -0.16 13.54
C THR A 111 -10.10 -0.18 14.60
N ASN A 112 -9.33 0.90 14.73
CA ASN A 112 -8.14 0.95 15.59
C ASN A 112 -8.11 2.20 16.48
N LEU A 113 -9.29 2.70 16.87
CA LEU A 113 -9.39 3.83 17.80
C LEU A 113 -9.08 3.39 19.22
N ASP A 114 -8.13 4.06 19.85
CA ASP A 114 -7.99 4.03 21.30
C ASP A 114 -8.96 5.06 21.89
N GLY A 115 -10.03 4.57 22.49
CA GLY A 115 -11.05 5.42 23.13
C GLY A 115 -10.57 6.16 24.38
N GLN A 116 -9.32 5.97 24.81
CA GLN A 116 -8.70 6.70 25.92
C GLN A 116 -8.00 7.99 25.44
N LEU A 117 -7.66 8.09 24.14
CA LEU A 117 -6.97 9.23 23.56
C LEU A 117 -7.95 10.36 23.23
N SER A 118 -7.51 11.60 23.42
CA SER A 118 -8.21 12.79 22.94
C SER A 118 -8.11 12.91 21.41
N ASP A 119 -8.99 13.69 20.78
CA ASP A 119 -8.96 13.95 19.33
C ASP A 119 -7.58 14.48 18.88
N ALA A 120 -6.97 15.38 19.65
CA ALA A 120 -5.65 15.93 19.35
C ALA A 120 -4.53 14.87 19.39
N GLU A 121 -4.59 13.93 20.32
CA GLU A 121 -3.64 12.81 20.39
C GLU A 121 -3.85 11.83 19.26
N LEU A 122 -5.10 11.56 18.85
CA LEU A 122 -5.43 10.70 17.72
C LEU A 122 -4.92 11.28 16.38
N GLU A 123 -5.03 12.61 16.20
CA GLU A 123 -4.59 13.29 14.98
C GLU A 123 -3.08 13.62 14.97
N ASP A 124 -2.34 13.50 16.09
CA ASP A 124 -0.87 13.66 16.11
C ASP A 124 -0.19 12.44 15.47
N CYS A 125 -0.40 12.25 14.18
CA CYS A 125 -0.07 11.02 13.48
C CYS A 125 0.97 11.19 12.35
N LEU A 126 1.42 12.41 12.05
CA LEU A 126 2.37 12.66 10.95
C LEU A 126 3.80 12.34 11.39
N ASN A 127 4.10 11.07 11.47
CA ASN A 127 5.40 10.51 11.84
C ASN A 127 5.84 9.45 10.83
N LEU A 128 7.13 9.08 10.87
CA LEU A 128 7.70 8.06 10.02
C LEU A 128 8.60 7.10 10.81
N SER A 129 8.86 5.96 10.21
CA SER A 129 9.78 4.95 10.71
C SER A 129 10.94 4.78 9.74
N VAL A 130 12.16 4.68 10.28
CA VAL A 130 13.40 4.42 9.53
C VAL A 130 14.04 3.13 10.02
N TYR A 131 14.42 2.27 9.06
CA TYR A 131 15.06 0.99 9.33
C TYR A 131 16.35 0.89 8.51
N THR A 132 17.48 0.57 9.17
CA THR A 132 18.80 0.53 8.54
C THR A 132 19.73 -0.46 9.22
N LYS A 133 20.67 -1.05 8.48
CA LYS A 133 21.73 -1.88 9.05
C LYS A 133 23.02 -1.12 9.36
N ASN A 134 23.24 0.05 8.74
CA ASN A 134 24.51 0.76 8.86
C ASN A 134 24.31 2.29 8.75
N LEU A 135 24.54 2.99 9.85
CA LEU A 135 24.38 4.45 9.92
C LEU A 135 25.43 5.25 9.13
N THR A 136 26.55 4.64 8.76
CA THR A 136 27.67 5.33 8.08
C THR A 136 27.79 4.97 6.59
N ALA A 137 26.86 4.16 6.08
CA ALA A 137 26.81 3.80 4.67
C ALA A 137 26.18 4.92 3.81
N SER A 138 26.09 4.69 2.50
CA SER A 138 25.35 5.52 1.54
C SER A 138 24.45 4.57 0.73
N GLN A 139 23.51 3.94 1.43
CA GLN A 139 22.65 2.90 0.89
C GLN A 139 21.46 3.49 0.14
N PRO A 140 20.93 2.80 -0.90
CA PRO A 140 19.66 3.15 -1.50
C PRO A 140 18.53 3.19 -0.48
N VAL A 141 17.62 4.15 -0.65
CA VAL A 141 16.47 4.37 0.22
C VAL A 141 15.21 3.87 -0.46
N MET A 142 14.48 2.98 0.17
CA MET A 142 13.17 2.53 -0.24
C MET A 142 12.11 3.22 0.63
N PHE A 143 11.30 4.08 0.02
CA PHE A 143 10.27 4.87 0.70
C PHE A 143 8.90 4.28 0.38
N TYR A 144 8.28 3.61 1.35
CA TYR A 144 7.04 2.87 1.16
C TYR A 144 5.79 3.67 1.49
N ILE A 145 4.84 3.68 0.58
CA ILE A 145 3.53 4.31 0.72
C ILE A 145 2.48 3.20 0.76
N TYR A 146 1.93 2.92 1.94
CA TYR A 146 0.98 1.83 2.11
C TYR A 146 -0.37 2.10 1.43
N GLY A 147 -1.08 1.03 1.10
CA GLY A 147 -2.46 1.08 0.60
C GLY A 147 -3.50 1.09 1.72
N GLY A 148 -4.73 0.76 1.36
CA GLY A 148 -5.88 0.70 2.26
C GLY A 148 -7.04 1.57 1.80
N GLY A 149 -7.31 1.62 0.48
CA GLY A 149 -8.49 2.27 -0.10
C GLY A 149 -8.59 3.77 0.22
N TYR A 150 -7.48 4.44 0.54
CA TYR A 150 -7.40 5.83 1.01
C TYR A 150 -8.07 6.11 2.36
N TYR A 151 -8.65 5.12 3.02
CA TYR A 151 -9.33 5.29 4.31
C TYR A 151 -8.75 4.44 5.44
N ASN A 152 -7.78 3.57 5.16
CA ASN A 152 -7.15 2.66 6.11
C ASN A 152 -5.65 2.52 5.83
N GLY A 153 -4.94 1.74 6.66
CA GLY A 153 -3.52 1.43 6.55
C GLY A 153 -2.66 2.10 7.61
N SER A 154 -1.46 1.56 7.81
CA SER A 154 -0.49 2.08 8.77
C SER A 154 0.92 1.57 8.46
N ALA A 155 1.93 2.32 8.89
CA ALA A 155 3.33 1.90 8.83
C ALA A 155 3.60 0.62 9.65
N GLU A 156 2.85 0.40 10.72
CA GLU A 156 2.96 -0.77 11.60
C GLU A 156 2.64 -2.09 10.91
N ASP A 157 1.79 -2.03 9.88
CA ASP A 157 1.31 -3.20 9.14
C ASP A 157 2.40 -3.75 8.18
N HIS A 158 3.60 -3.13 8.13
CA HIS A 158 4.65 -3.41 7.16
C HIS A 158 6.02 -3.66 7.81
N PRO A 159 6.19 -4.80 8.52
CA PRO A 159 7.44 -5.16 9.19
C PRO A 159 8.61 -5.30 8.21
N PRO A 160 9.79 -4.71 8.48
CA PRO A 160 10.90 -4.56 7.53
C PRO A 160 11.75 -5.82 7.33
N ASN A 161 11.51 -6.89 8.09
CA ASN A 161 12.46 -7.98 8.32
C ASN A 161 12.83 -8.77 7.05
N TYR A 162 12.00 -8.78 5.99
CA TYR A 162 12.35 -9.38 4.70
C TYR A 162 13.16 -8.42 3.82
N ILE A 163 12.71 -7.19 3.66
CA ILE A 163 13.38 -6.19 2.81
C ILE A 163 14.80 -5.91 3.32
N LEU A 164 14.99 -5.85 4.64
CA LEU A 164 16.30 -5.59 5.25
C LEU A 164 17.27 -6.79 5.21
N GLU A 165 16.91 -7.89 4.61
CA GLU A 165 17.91 -8.91 4.20
C GLU A 165 18.90 -8.34 3.18
N LYS A 166 18.50 -7.28 2.48
CA LYS A 166 19.35 -6.53 1.53
C LYS A 166 19.86 -5.22 2.14
N ASP A 167 20.90 -4.66 1.52
CA ASP A 167 21.56 -3.46 1.99
C ASP A 167 20.86 -2.19 1.48
N VAL A 168 19.71 -1.91 2.06
CA VAL A 168 18.86 -0.75 1.80
C VAL A 168 18.44 -0.09 3.12
N VAL A 169 18.05 1.17 3.05
CA VAL A 169 17.34 1.86 4.12
C VAL A 169 15.85 1.85 3.77
N LEU A 170 15.00 1.37 4.66
CA LEU A 170 13.55 1.42 4.48
C LEU A 170 12.98 2.58 5.29
N VAL A 171 12.14 3.40 4.66
CA VAL A 171 11.37 4.47 5.31
C VAL A 171 9.88 4.23 5.06
N VAL A 172 9.08 4.28 6.12
CA VAL A 172 7.62 4.12 6.04
C VAL A 172 6.96 5.27 6.81
N PRO A 173 6.38 6.26 6.11
CA PRO A 173 5.65 7.35 6.74
C PRO A 173 4.23 6.94 7.10
N GLN A 174 3.65 7.59 8.09
CA GLN A 174 2.21 7.72 8.26
C GLN A 174 1.73 8.91 7.40
N TYR A 175 0.50 8.83 6.89
CA TYR A 175 -0.17 9.92 6.20
C TYR A 175 -1.67 9.89 6.50
N ARG A 176 -2.33 11.02 6.41
CA ARG A 176 -3.76 11.13 6.70
C ARG A 176 -4.60 10.29 5.75
N VAL A 177 -5.66 9.70 6.28
CA VAL A 177 -6.58 8.82 5.54
C VAL A 177 -8.04 9.23 5.79
N GLY A 178 -8.95 8.74 4.97
CA GLY A 178 -10.39 8.98 5.10
C GLY A 178 -10.76 10.46 5.03
N ALA A 179 -11.83 10.83 5.71
CA ALA A 179 -12.33 12.21 5.70
C ALA A 179 -11.30 13.20 6.25
N LEU A 180 -10.50 12.83 7.25
CA LEU A 180 -9.48 13.71 7.82
C LEU A 180 -8.35 14.08 6.83
N GLY A 181 -8.20 13.31 5.75
CA GLY A 181 -7.19 13.55 4.71
C GLY A 181 -7.74 14.11 3.40
N TRP A 182 -8.86 13.55 2.91
CA TRP A 182 -9.25 13.71 1.52
C TRP A 182 -10.38 14.69 1.23
N LEU A 183 -11.00 15.29 2.27
CA LEU A 183 -12.07 16.27 2.04
C LEU A 183 -11.57 17.51 1.31
N SER A 184 -12.43 18.08 0.46
CA SER A 184 -12.14 19.32 -0.26
C SER A 184 -13.40 20.08 -0.64
N THR A 185 -13.27 21.40 -0.59
CA THR A 185 -14.22 22.34 -1.19
C THR A 185 -13.52 23.22 -2.24
N TYR A 186 -12.25 22.92 -2.56
CA TYR A 186 -11.38 23.75 -3.43
C TYR A 186 -11.10 25.14 -2.84
N THR A 187 -11.11 25.29 -1.52
CA THR A 187 -10.76 26.53 -0.82
C THR A 187 -9.45 26.41 -0.06
N GLU A 188 -8.87 27.52 0.38
CA GLU A 188 -7.65 27.51 1.20
C GLU A 188 -7.83 26.75 2.53
N GLU A 189 -9.05 26.76 3.06
CA GLU A 189 -9.40 26.09 4.31
C GLU A 189 -9.54 24.58 4.16
N LEU A 190 -9.98 24.11 2.99
CA LEU A 190 -10.23 22.73 2.67
C LEU A 190 -9.74 22.42 1.23
N PRO A 191 -8.41 22.51 1.01
CA PRO A 191 -7.82 22.49 -0.33
C PRO A 191 -7.83 21.13 -1.00
N GLY A 192 -7.92 20.03 -0.22
CA GLY A 192 -7.83 18.66 -0.69
C GLY A 192 -6.39 18.17 -0.83
N ASN A 193 -6.25 16.91 -1.20
CA ASN A 193 -4.96 16.22 -1.41
C ASN A 193 -3.96 16.33 -0.23
N ALA A 194 -4.44 16.63 0.98
CA ALA A 194 -3.58 16.75 2.15
C ALA A 194 -2.70 15.50 2.38
N PRO A 195 -3.17 14.25 2.15
CA PRO A 195 -2.33 13.05 2.26
C PRO A 195 -1.16 13.01 1.27
N ILE A 196 -1.34 13.54 0.05
CA ILE A 196 -0.23 13.61 -0.91
C ILE A 196 0.79 14.67 -0.46
N ALA A 197 0.31 15.79 0.10
CA ALA A 197 1.19 16.79 0.70
C ALA A 197 1.94 16.23 1.92
N ASP A 198 1.30 15.38 2.74
CA ASP A 198 1.97 14.67 3.86
C ASP A 198 3.15 13.82 3.35
N ILE A 199 2.94 13.07 2.26
CA ILE A 199 3.99 12.25 1.64
C ILE A 199 5.10 13.11 1.02
N LEU A 200 4.76 14.23 0.37
CA LEU A 200 5.76 15.19 -0.14
C LEU A 200 6.65 15.71 0.99
N MET A 201 6.05 16.13 2.11
CA MET A 201 6.81 16.61 3.27
C MET A 201 7.66 15.51 3.91
N ALA A 202 7.18 14.27 3.98
CA ALA A 202 7.97 13.14 4.44
C ALA A 202 9.15 12.83 3.50
N LEU A 203 9.00 13.00 2.19
CA LEU A 203 10.10 12.89 1.22
C LEU A 203 11.10 14.04 1.36
N GLU A 204 10.66 15.26 1.63
CA GLU A 204 11.54 16.39 1.96
C GLU A 204 12.32 16.11 3.25
N TRP A 205 11.68 15.55 4.27
CA TRP A 205 12.35 15.08 5.48
C TRP A 205 13.44 14.05 5.16
N VAL A 206 13.17 13.09 4.26
CA VAL A 206 14.18 12.10 3.79
C VAL A 206 15.36 12.81 3.14
N GLN A 207 15.13 13.79 2.27
CA GLN A 207 16.22 14.55 1.63
C GLN A 207 17.11 15.27 2.64
N LEU A 208 16.54 15.75 3.75
CA LEU A 208 17.28 16.49 4.78
C LEU A 208 18.03 15.58 5.76
N HIS A 209 17.51 14.40 6.08
CA HIS A 209 17.95 13.68 7.28
C HIS A 209 18.43 12.23 7.03
N ILE A 210 18.09 11.61 5.89
CA ILE A 210 18.31 10.17 5.72
C ILE A 210 19.80 9.76 5.69
N ASN A 211 20.70 10.68 5.39
CA ASN A 211 22.15 10.46 5.44
C ASN A 211 22.64 10.09 6.86
N HIS A 212 21.98 10.60 7.92
CA HIS A 212 22.29 10.25 9.31
C HIS A 212 21.90 8.82 9.67
N PHE A 213 21.05 8.20 8.86
CA PHE A 213 20.64 6.81 8.97
C PHE A 213 21.37 5.91 7.96
N GLY A 214 22.41 6.43 7.30
CA GLY A 214 23.19 5.69 6.30
C GLY A 214 22.50 5.53 4.96
N GLY A 215 21.44 6.29 4.68
CA GLY A 215 20.77 6.36 3.38
C GLY A 215 21.35 7.44 2.47
N ASP A 216 21.23 7.22 1.17
CA ASP A 216 21.65 8.17 0.13
C ASP A 216 20.41 8.94 -0.38
N PRO A 217 20.27 10.25 -0.10
CA PRO A 217 19.14 11.05 -0.57
C PRO A 217 19.06 11.13 -2.10
N GLN A 218 20.17 10.84 -2.82
CA GLN A 218 20.17 10.78 -4.28
C GLN A 218 19.78 9.42 -4.85
N LYS A 219 19.48 8.43 -3.99
CA LYS A 219 19.08 7.08 -4.39
C LYS A 219 17.75 6.67 -3.77
N VAL A 220 16.80 7.58 -3.70
CA VAL A 220 15.46 7.31 -3.18
C VAL A 220 14.60 6.65 -4.26
N THR A 221 14.00 5.52 -3.92
CA THR A 221 12.95 4.85 -4.69
C THR A 221 11.65 4.92 -3.90
N ILE A 222 10.64 5.60 -4.44
CA ILE A 222 9.29 5.52 -3.89
C ILE A 222 8.65 4.22 -4.33
N PHE A 223 7.92 3.56 -3.44
CA PHE A 223 7.10 2.41 -3.82
C PHE A 223 5.80 2.39 -3.03
N GLY A 224 4.73 1.97 -3.70
CA GLY A 224 3.41 1.94 -3.09
C GLY A 224 2.51 0.89 -3.70
N GLN A 225 1.55 0.42 -2.91
CA GLN A 225 0.60 -0.62 -3.30
C GLN A 225 -0.84 -0.09 -3.17
N SER A 226 -1.74 -0.47 -4.12
CA SER A 226 -3.16 -0.09 -4.05
C SER A 226 -3.35 1.44 -4.05
N ALA A 227 -4.07 1.99 -3.07
CA ALA A 227 -4.19 3.43 -2.85
C ALA A 227 -2.81 4.12 -2.72
N GLY A 228 -1.82 3.46 -2.08
CA GLY A 228 -0.45 3.95 -2.02
C GLY A 228 0.22 3.99 -3.39
N ALA A 229 -0.11 3.07 -4.29
CA ALA A 229 0.30 3.13 -5.70
C ALA A 229 -0.37 4.31 -6.44
N GLY A 230 -1.63 4.60 -6.11
CA GLY A 230 -2.32 5.81 -6.57
C GLY A 230 -1.58 7.07 -6.15
N VAL A 231 -1.15 7.17 -4.88
CA VAL A 231 -0.31 8.28 -4.39
C VAL A 231 1.05 8.30 -5.08
N ALA A 232 1.76 7.16 -5.18
CA ALA A 232 3.07 7.10 -5.82
C ALA A 232 3.02 7.53 -7.30
N SER A 233 2.01 7.10 -8.05
CA SER A 233 1.80 7.52 -9.44
C SER A 233 1.34 8.98 -9.57
N SER A 234 0.62 9.51 -8.59
CA SER A 234 0.31 10.95 -8.51
C SER A 234 1.59 11.77 -8.38
N LEU A 235 2.50 11.37 -7.47
CA LEU A 235 3.81 12.01 -7.30
C LEU A 235 4.68 11.89 -8.55
N LEU A 236 4.61 10.77 -9.26
CA LEU A 236 5.35 10.58 -10.51
C LEU A 236 4.93 11.59 -11.57
N LEU A 237 3.64 11.94 -11.65
CA LEU A 237 3.09 12.86 -12.65
C LEU A 237 2.97 14.31 -12.16
N SER A 238 3.03 14.55 -10.86
CA SER A 238 2.82 15.88 -10.27
C SER A 238 3.92 16.87 -10.64
N PRO A 239 3.57 18.10 -11.07
CA PRO A 239 4.54 19.16 -11.28
C PRO A 239 5.17 19.68 -9.98
N GLN A 240 4.54 19.43 -8.81
CA GLN A 240 5.07 19.80 -7.50
C GLN A 240 6.20 18.87 -7.05
N THR A 241 6.33 17.70 -7.65
CA THR A 241 7.40 16.77 -7.34
C THR A 241 8.66 17.12 -8.13
N GLY A 242 9.62 17.75 -7.48
CA GLY A 242 10.93 18.05 -8.09
C GLY A 242 11.72 16.78 -8.40
N ASP A 243 12.68 16.87 -9.33
CA ASP A 243 13.55 15.74 -9.73
C ASP A 243 14.51 15.28 -8.62
N SER A 244 14.59 16.03 -7.52
CA SER A 244 15.46 15.71 -6.39
C SER A 244 14.86 14.71 -5.40
N LEU A 245 13.53 14.64 -5.28
CA LEU A 245 12.87 13.88 -4.20
C LEU A 245 13.02 12.38 -4.33
N PHE A 246 12.98 11.85 -5.54
CA PHE A 246 13.22 10.43 -5.82
C PHE A 246 13.74 10.20 -7.24
N LYS A 247 14.36 9.05 -7.45
CA LYS A 247 15.02 8.68 -8.72
C LYS A 247 14.38 7.47 -9.40
N ARG A 248 13.52 6.72 -8.70
CA ARG A 248 12.82 5.52 -9.21
C ARG A 248 11.45 5.41 -8.57
N ALA A 249 10.56 4.69 -9.23
CA ALA A 249 9.22 4.41 -8.69
C ALA A 249 8.84 2.95 -8.89
N ILE A 250 8.21 2.35 -7.87
CA ILE A 250 7.53 1.05 -7.96
C ILE A 250 6.05 1.27 -7.65
N VAL A 251 5.17 0.85 -8.55
CA VAL A 251 3.72 1.09 -8.47
C VAL A 251 3.00 -0.24 -8.57
N GLN A 252 2.47 -0.73 -7.43
CA GLN A 252 1.92 -2.08 -7.29
C GLN A 252 0.39 -2.04 -7.20
N SER A 253 -0.31 -2.75 -8.09
CA SER A 253 -1.76 -2.96 -7.99
C SER A 253 -2.55 -1.67 -7.79
N GLY A 254 -2.29 -0.67 -8.62
CA GLY A 254 -2.99 0.61 -8.56
C GLY A 254 -2.30 1.69 -9.39
N SER A 255 -3.05 2.72 -9.74
CA SER A 255 -2.55 3.86 -10.49
C SER A 255 -3.52 5.03 -10.37
N ILE A 256 -3.02 6.25 -10.52
CA ILE A 256 -3.86 7.46 -10.59
C ILE A 256 -4.81 7.47 -11.81
N PHE A 257 -4.59 6.56 -12.79
CA PHE A 257 -5.50 6.35 -13.92
C PHE A 257 -6.71 5.48 -13.56
N ALA A 258 -6.75 4.87 -12.37
CA ALA A 258 -7.88 4.06 -11.97
C ALA A 258 -9.13 4.92 -11.71
N SER A 259 -10.30 4.40 -12.08
CA SER A 259 -11.58 5.10 -11.89
C SER A 259 -11.89 5.44 -10.43
N TRP A 260 -11.36 4.64 -9.50
CA TRP A 260 -11.49 4.84 -8.06
C TRP A 260 -10.44 5.81 -7.47
N ALA A 261 -9.43 6.20 -8.24
CA ALA A 261 -8.31 7.01 -7.75
C ALA A 261 -8.56 8.52 -7.80
N ILE A 262 -9.71 8.97 -8.35
CA ILE A 262 -10.08 10.40 -8.43
C ILE A 262 -11.50 10.61 -7.93
N ASN A 263 -11.65 11.49 -6.97
CA ASN A 263 -12.95 11.98 -6.53
C ASN A 263 -13.49 13.02 -7.56
N LYS A 264 -14.64 12.70 -8.13
CA LYS A 264 -15.26 13.54 -9.18
C LYS A 264 -16.08 14.72 -8.61
N ASP A 265 -16.50 14.63 -7.34
CA ASP A 265 -17.35 15.66 -6.71
C ASP A 265 -17.03 15.82 -5.20
N PRO A 266 -15.84 16.34 -4.88
CA PRO A 266 -15.38 16.45 -3.49
C PRO A 266 -16.19 17.47 -2.69
N ARG A 267 -16.69 18.54 -3.32
CA ARG A 267 -17.52 19.52 -2.62
C ARG A 267 -18.85 18.94 -2.16
N ALA A 268 -19.56 18.24 -3.04
CA ALA A 268 -20.79 17.56 -2.65
C ALA A 268 -20.55 16.48 -1.57
N GLN A 269 -19.41 15.79 -1.62
CA GLN A 269 -19.02 14.85 -0.56
C GLN A 269 -18.84 15.58 0.77
N SER A 270 -18.09 16.69 0.81
CA SER A 270 -17.88 17.48 2.03
C SER A 270 -19.19 18.00 2.61
N MET A 271 -20.11 18.44 1.75
CA MET A 271 -21.47 18.86 2.16
C MET A 271 -22.29 17.69 2.74
N ARG A 272 -22.26 16.52 2.10
CA ARG A 272 -22.96 15.33 2.64
C ARG A 272 -22.43 14.95 4.03
N ILE A 273 -21.11 14.96 4.22
CA ILE A 273 -20.49 14.66 5.52
C ILE A 273 -20.87 15.70 6.56
N CYS A 274 -20.86 16.99 6.23
CA CYS A 274 -21.33 18.07 7.09
C CYS A 274 -22.77 17.82 7.55
N VAL A 275 -23.68 17.46 6.64
CA VAL A 275 -25.08 17.13 6.98
C VAL A 275 -25.17 15.88 7.88
N GLN A 276 -24.40 14.85 7.58
CA GLN A 276 -24.38 13.61 8.38
C GLN A 276 -23.84 13.84 9.80
N LEU A 277 -22.95 14.82 9.99
CA LEU A 277 -22.48 15.26 11.31
C LEU A 277 -23.53 16.07 12.09
N GLY A 278 -24.68 16.35 11.47
CA GLY A 278 -25.73 17.14 12.09
C GLY A 278 -25.49 18.66 12.06
N CYS A 279 -24.60 19.13 11.21
CA CYS A 279 -24.31 20.55 11.07
C CYS A 279 -25.42 21.28 10.33
N SER A 280 -25.57 22.57 10.60
CA SER A 280 -26.46 23.47 9.87
C SER A 280 -25.70 24.29 8.85
N ARG A 281 -26.39 24.72 7.79
CA ARG A 281 -25.83 25.62 6.76
C ARG A 281 -24.58 25.06 6.05
N CYS A 282 -24.61 23.79 5.72
CA CYS A 282 -23.51 23.11 5.00
C CYS A 282 -23.29 23.61 3.56
N ASP A 283 -24.16 24.47 3.06
CA ASP A 283 -24.05 25.21 1.80
C ASP A 283 -23.21 26.49 1.91
N GLU A 284 -23.01 26.99 3.16
CA GLU A 284 -22.15 28.13 3.45
C GLU A 284 -20.76 27.64 3.83
N GLU A 285 -19.73 28.04 3.07
CA GLU A 285 -18.36 27.54 3.18
C GLU A 285 -17.80 27.65 4.60
N ASP A 286 -17.87 28.86 5.21
CA ASP A 286 -17.32 29.10 6.55
C ASP A 286 -17.98 28.21 7.61
N GLN A 287 -19.28 27.98 7.49
CA GLN A 287 -20.03 27.14 8.44
C GLN A 287 -19.74 25.66 8.24
N LEU A 288 -19.58 25.24 6.99
CA LEU A 288 -19.17 23.88 6.65
C LEU A 288 -17.78 23.58 7.25
N VAL A 289 -16.80 24.44 6.97
CA VAL A 289 -15.43 24.27 7.44
C VAL A 289 -15.36 24.32 8.97
N GLU A 290 -16.00 25.29 9.59
CA GLU A 290 -16.03 25.40 11.05
C GLU A 290 -16.63 24.14 11.70
N CYS A 291 -17.72 23.63 11.15
CA CYS A 291 -18.33 22.41 11.66
C CYS A 291 -17.42 21.20 11.51
N LEU A 292 -16.83 20.99 10.34
CA LEU A 292 -15.90 19.88 10.10
C LEU A 292 -14.68 19.94 11.02
N ARG A 293 -14.13 21.14 11.27
CA ARG A 293 -12.99 21.33 12.19
C ARG A 293 -13.33 21.01 13.64
N ASN A 294 -14.53 21.37 14.07
CA ASN A 294 -14.97 21.16 15.44
C ASN A 294 -15.60 19.78 15.69
N ALA A 295 -15.82 19.00 14.63
CA ALA A 295 -16.36 17.65 14.75
C ALA A 295 -15.38 16.72 15.48
N LYS A 296 -15.90 15.86 16.35
CA LYS A 296 -15.10 14.85 17.03
C LYS A 296 -14.55 13.84 16.02
N VAL A 297 -13.29 13.44 16.20
CA VAL A 297 -12.63 12.46 15.34
C VAL A 297 -13.48 11.19 15.18
N LEU A 298 -14.01 10.65 16.28
CA LEU A 298 -14.84 9.44 16.24
C LEU A 298 -16.09 9.62 15.36
N ASP A 299 -16.74 10.78 15.39
CA ASP A 299 -17.96 11.03 14.61
C ASP A 299 -17.62 11.15 13.12
N VAL A 300 -16.51 11.84 12.77
CA VAL A 300 -15.98 11.90 11.41
C VAL A 300 -15.66 10.50 10.88
N LEU A 301 -15.00 9.66 11.68
CA LEU A 301 -14.60 8.31 11.26
C LEU A 301 -15.80 7.37 11.06
N ARG A 302 -16.86 7.48 11.85
CA ARG A 302 -18.09 6.70 11.64
C ARG A 302 -18.71 6.95 10.28
N ILE A 303 -18.69 8.21 9.82
CA ILE A 303 -19.19 8.58 8.50
C ILE A 303 -18.28 8.05 7.40
N THR A 304 -16.98 7.95 7.65
CA THR A 304 -16.00 7.40 6.71
C THR A 304 -16.37 5.98 6.24
N THR A 305 -17.09 5.21 7.04
CA THR A 305 -17.49 3.83 6.68
C THR A 305 -18.50 3.77 5.53
N THR A 306 -19.15 4.86 5.19
CA THR A 306 -20.21 4.93 4.15
C THR A 306 -19.80 5.75 2.92
N GLU A 307 -18.62 6.36 2.92
CA GLU A 307 -18.11 7.21 1.85
C GLU A 307 -16.80 6.65 1.29
N SER A 308 -16.56 6.84 0.01
CA SER A 308 -15.28 6.53 -0.64
C SER A 308 -14.45 7.79 -0.76
N PHE A 309 -13.17 7.72 -0.43
CA PHE A 309 -12.24 8.85 -0.48
C PHE A 309 -11.16 8.60 -1.52
N SER A 310 -10.72 9.65 -2.20
CA SER A 310 -9.62 9.59 -3.17
C SER A 310 -9.08 10.99 -3.49
N PRO A 311 -7.92 11.08 -4.15
CA PRO A 311 -7.37 12.32 -4.67
C PRO A 311 -8.38 13.15 -5.49
N ILE A 312 -8.17 14.46 -5.51
CA ILE A 312 -8.92 15.40 -6.34
C ILE A 312 -8.02 16.00 -7.42
N VAL A 313 -8.64 16.45 -8.50
CA VAL A 313 -7.97 17.18 -9.59
C VAL A 313 -8.34 18.66 -9.50
N GLY A 314 -7.38 19.54 -9.80
CA GLY A 314 -7.57 20.99 -9.71
C GLY A 314 -7.37 21.55 -8.31
N ASP A 315 -6.57 20.84 -7.47
CA ASP A 315 -6.26 21.29 -6.12
C ASP A 315 -5.44 22.59 -6.12
N LEU A 316 -5.64 23.41 -5.10
CA LEU A 316 -4.96 24.71 -4.97
C LEU A 316 -3.45 24.61 -4.76
N GLN A 317 -2.98 23.47 -4.29
CA GLN A 317 -1.54 23.23 -4.09
C GLN A 317 -0.85 22.91 -5.41
N GLY A 318 -1.61 22.63 -6.48
CA GLY A 318 -1.09 22.26 -7.78
C GLY A 318 -0.44 20.88 -7.80
N ILE A 319 -0.81 19.99 -6.88
CA ILE A 319 -0.31 18.60 -6.85
C ILE A 319 -0.85 17.84 -8.06
N LEU A 320 -2.16 17.92 -8.30
CA LEU A 320 -2.85 17.38 -9.46
C LEU A 320 -3.65 18.48 -10.16
N PRO A 321 -3.01 19.44 -10.83
CA PRO A 321 -3.68 20.60 -11.41
C PRO A 321 -4.61 20.25 -12.58
N GLN A 322 -4.43 19.08 -13.20
CA GLN A 322 -5.18 18.60 -14.35
C GLN A 322 -5.45 17.10 -14.22
N GLN A 323 -6.36 16.57 -15.04
CA GLN A 323 -6.61 15.14 -15.13
C GLN A 323 -5.31 14.38 -15.43
N PRO A 324 -5.12 13.18 -14.87
CA PRO A 324 -3.93 12.36 -15.11
C PRO A 324 -3.64 12.10 -16.60
N SER A 325 -4.69 11.97 -17.41
CA SER A 325 -4.60 11.84 -18.88
C SER A 325 -3.98 13.07 -19.57
N GLU A 326 -4.11 14.26 -18.99
CA GLU A 326 -3.47 15.48 -19.47
C GLU A 326 -2.08 15.65 -18.85
N LEU A 327 -1.92 15.43 -17.55
CA LEU A 327 -0.64 15.54 -16.86
C LEU A 327 0.43 14.65 -17.50
N VAL A 328 0.08 13.42 -17.85
CA VAL A 328 1.03 12.49 -18.48
C VAL A 328 1.54 13.00 -19.82
N LYS A 329 0.77 13.77 -20.59
CA LYS A 329 1.22 14.35 -21.87
C LYS A 329 2.40 15.33 -21.71
N SER A 330 2.48 15.98 -20.55
CA SER A 330 3.57 16.90 -20.18
C SER A 330 4.72 16.20 -19.44
N TYR A 331 4.63 14.89 -19.17
CA TYR A 331 5.66 14.13 -18.47
C TYR A 331 6.99 14.14 -19.26
N ARG A 332 8.07 14.56 -18.61
CA ARG A 332 9.41 14.66 -19.22
C ARG A 332 10.50 14.05 -18.34
N ARG A 333 10.12 13.54 -17.16
CA ARG A 333 11.07 12.96 -16.21
C ARG A 333 11.54 11.59 -16.69
N GLN A 334 12.83 11.31 -16.52
CA GLN A 334 13.42 10.02 -16.87
C GLN A 334 13.56 9.17 -15.59
N ILE A 335 12.43 8.76 -15.04
CA ILE A 335 12.38 7.96 -13.81
C ILE A 335 12.05 6.52 -14.17
N PRO A 336 12.99 5.57 -13.98
CA PRO A 336 12.70 4.15 -14.13
C PRO A 336 11.47 3.74 -13.33
N LEU A 337 10.62 2.93 -13.95
CA LEU A 337 9.35 2.49 -13.38
C LEU A 337 9.28 0.96 -13.36
N LEU A 338 9.04 0.38 -12.18
CA LEU A 338 8.58 -0.99 -12.02
C LEU A 338 7.11 -0.93 -11.62
N THR A 339 6.22 -1.56 -12.39
CA THR A 339 4.79 -1.54 -12.10
C THR A 339 4.15 -2.87 -12.46
N GLY A 340 3.04 -3.19 -11.82
CA GLY A 340 2.35 -4.46 -12.08
C GLY A 340 1.17 -4.68 -11.17
N PHE A 341 0.64 -5.88 -11.23
CA PHE A 341 -0.58 -6.30 -10.56
C PHE A 341 -0.49 -7.77 -10.15
N THR A 342 -1.42 -8.23 -9.33
CA THR A 342 -1.60 -9.66 -9.05
C THR A 342 -2.56 -10.28 -10.07
N GLN A 343 -2.48 -11.60 -10.26
CA GLN A 343 -3.29 -12.32 -11.26
C GLN A 343 -4.79 -12.08 -11.09
N HIS A 344 -5.30 -12.18 -9.85
CA HIS A 344 -6.72 -12.01 -9.51
C HIS A 344 -6.95 -10.73 -8.69
N ASP A 345 -6.32 -9.65 -9.11
CA ASP A 345 -6.23 -8.38 -8.38
C ASP A 345 -7.59 -7.74 -8.03
N GLY A 346 -8.62 -8.02 -8.83
CA GLY A 346 -10.00 -7.56 -8.62
C GLY A 346 -10.90 -8.51 -7.82
N SER A 347 -10.38 -9.59 -7.25
CA SER A 347 -11.20 -10.56 -6.52
C SER A 347 -11.90 -9.96 -5.29
N PHE A 348 -11.31 -8.95 -4.65
CA PHE A 348 -11.96 -8.19 -3.55
C PHE A 348 -13.18 -7.39 -4.05
N VAL A 349 -13.14 -6.90 -5.27
CA VAL A 349 -14.27 -6.18 -5.88
C VAL A 349 -15.44 -7.15 -6.08
N LEU A 350 -15.15 -8.35 -6.59
CA LEU A 350 -16.16 -9.39 -6.72
C LEU A 350 -16.77 -9.79 -5.37
N ALA A 351 -15.96 -9.91 -4.32
CA ALA A 351 -16.45 -10.19 -2.96
C ALA A 351 -17.38 -9.06 -2.47
N SER A 352 -17.00 -7.81 -2.68
CA SER A 352 -17.83 -6.65 -2.31
C SER A 352 -19.17 -6.63 -3.06
N TYR A 353 -19.19 -7.00 -4.34
CA TYR A 353 -20.43 -7.13 -5.11
C TYR A 353 -21.28 -8.29 -4.63
N TYR A 354 -20.64 -9.41 -4.28
CA TYR A 354 -21.35 -10.56 -3.71
C TYR A 354 -22.06 -10.17 -2.41
N ASP A 355 -21.38 -9.47 -1.51
CA ASP A 355 -21.94 -8.99 -0.24
C ASP A 355 -23.08 -7.99 -0.45
N ALA A 356 -22.90 -7.05 -1.36
CA ALA A 356 -23.93 -6.06 -1.70
C ALA A 356 -25.18 -6.71 -2.30
N LEU A 357 -25.04 -7.79 -3.07
CA LEU A 357 -26.15 -8.58 -3.56
C LEU A 357 -26.78 -9.42 -2.45
N ALA A 358 -25.98 -10.05 -1.60
CA ALA A 358 -26.46 -10.83 -0.45
C ALA A 358 -27.30 -9.99 0.52
N ALA A 359 -27.02 -8.70 0.62
CA ALA A 359 -27.84 -7.76 1.40
C ALA A 359 -29.22 -7.49 0.76
N LYS A 360 -29.39 -7.72 -0.56
CA LYS A 360 -30.63 -7.45 -1.31
C LYS A 360 -31.46 -8.70 -1.56
N VAL A 361 -30.83 -9.87 -1.63
CA VAL A 361 -31.49 -11.15 -1.91
C VAL A 361 -31.24 -12.14 -0.79
N SER A 362 -32.23 -12.96 -0.44
CA SER A 362 -32.11 -13.91 0.67
C SER A 362 -31.10 -15.05 0.42
N ASN A 363 -30.78 -15.33 -0.84
CA ASN A 363 -29.81 -16.36 -1.22
C ASN A 363 -29.20 -16.06 -2.59
N VAL A 364 -27.94 -15.63 -2.63
CA VAL A 364 -27.21 -15.33 -3.87
C VAL A 364 -27.04 -16.56 -4.75
N SER A 365 -26.86 -17.75 -4.14
CA SER A 365 -26.72 -19.02 -4.88
C SER A 365 -28.00 -19.44 -5.65
N SER A 366 -29.15 -18.81 -5.37
CA SER A 366 -30.37 -19.04 -6.14
C SER A 366 -30.43 -18.27 -7.46
N LEU A 367 -29.57 -17.27 -7.63
CA LEU A 367 -29.47 -16.48 -8.85
C LEU A 367 -28.80 -17.33 -9.96
N THR A 368 -29.24 -17.17 -11.19
CA THR A 368 -28.45 -17.64 -12.33
C THR A 368 -27.26 -16.73 -12.53
N VAL A 369 -26.23 -17.18 -13.25
CA VAL A 369 -25.05 -16.36 -13.61
C VAL A 369 -25.51 -15.04 -14.29
N ARG A 370 -26.53 -15.11 -15.18
CA ARG A 370 -27.12 -13.92 -15.81
C ARG A 370 -27.71 -12.94 -14.79
N GLN A 371 -28.46 -13.43 -13.82
CA GLN A 371 -29.07 -12.59 -12.77
C GLN A 371 -28.02 -11.98 -11.85
N PHE A 372 -26.98 -12.75 -11.53
CA PHE A 372 -25.85 -12.25 -10.75
C PHE A 372 -25.10 -11.14 -11.50
N SER A 373 -24.77 -11.34 -12.78
CA SER A 373 -24.13 -10.31 -13.63
C SER A 373 -24.98 -9.05 -13.75
N GLN A 374 -26.31 -9.21 -13.93
CA GLN A 374 -27.22 -8.07 -13.96
C GLN A 374 -27.24 -7.33 -12.61
N GLY A 375 -27.23 -8.06 -11.50
CA GLY A 375 -27.16 -7.47 -10.17
C GLY A 375 -25.86 -6.67 -9.93
N ILE A 376 -24.70 -7.19 -10.40
CA ILE A 376 -23.42 -6.45 -10.38
C ILE A 376 -23.55 -5.17 -11.20
N TYR A 377 -24.11 -5.25 -12.41
CA TYR A 377 -24.31 -4.08 -13.27
C TYR A 377 -25.21 -3.04 -12.59
N ASP A 378 -26.31 -3.47 -11.99
CA ASP A 378 -27.27 -2.57 -11.31
C ASP A 378 -26.66 -1.90 -10.06
N LEU A 379 -25.67 -2.53 -9.42
CA LEU A 379 -24.92 -1.94 -8.32
C LEU A 379 -23.97 -0.81 -8.77
N ASN A 380 -23.45 -0.94 -9.99
CA ASN A 380 -22.50 0.00 -10.56
C ASN A 380 -23.14 1.17 -11.30
N ASN A 381 -24.43 1.41 -11.10
CA ASN A 381 -25.16 2.45 -11.81
C ASN A 381 -24.25 3.61 -12.22
N ASP A 382 -23.99 3.75 -13.54
CA ASP A 382 -23.53 4.97 -14.19
C ASP A 382 -22.05 5.18 -14.55
N THR A 383 -21.11 4.25 -14.34
CA THR A 383 -19.71 4.61 -14.59
C THR A 383 -19.05 4.00 -15.82
N SER A 384 -19.60 2.94 -16.43
CA SER A 384 -18.85 2.22 -17.47
C SER A 384 -19.43 2.31 -18.89
N GLY A 385 -20.65 2.85 -19.10
CA GLY A 385 -21.31 2.79 -20.40
C GLY A 385 -21.64 1.39 -20.92
N LEU A 386 -21.23 0.35 -20.18
CA LEU A 386 -21.48 -1.05 -20.51
C LEU A 386 -22.88 -1.44 -20.04
N THR A 387 -23.70 -2.00 -20.91
CA THR A 387 -25.00 -2.57 -20.51
C THR A 387 -24.83 -3.97 -19.93
N GLY A 388 -25.73 -4.38 -19.03
CA GLY A 388 -25.71 -5.76 -18.48
C GLY A 388 -25.73 -6.84 -19.57
N ASN A 389 -26.38 -6.56 -20.72
CA ASN A 389 -26.35 -7.47 -21.87
C ASN A 389 -24.98 -7.53 -22.56
N THR A 390 -24.25 -6.40 -22.58
CA THR A 390 -22.88 -6.36 -23.11
C THR A 390 -21.94 -7.14 -22.21
N LEU A 391 -21.99 -6.94 -20.89
CA LEU A 391 -21.23 -7.74 -19.92
C LEU A 391 -21.51 -9.25 -20.06
N ASN A 392 -22.79 -9.62 -20.16
CA ASN A 392 -23.16 -11.02 -20.35
C ASN A 392 -22.62 -11.63 -21.65
N ARG A 393 -22.56 -10.85 -22.74
CA ARG A 393 -21.99 -11.32 -24.03
C ARG A 393 -20.48 -11.44 -23.99
N LEU A 394 -19.81 -10.50 -23.30
CA LEU A 394 -18.36 -10.45 -23.21
C LEU A 394 -17.78 -11.53 -22.29
N LEU A 395 -18.50 -11.86 -21.21
CA LEU A 395 -17.98 -12.70 -20.13
C LEU A 395 -18.33 -14.18 -20.27
N PHE A 396 -19.46 -14.54 -20.91
CA PHE A 396 -19.96 -15.89 -20.74
C PHE A 396 -20.45 -16.54 -22.04
N LYS A 397 -20.06 -17.79 -22.23
CA LYS A 397 -20.74 -18.67 -23.19
C LYS A 397 -22.21 -18.80 -22.80
N ARG A 398 -23.12 -18.84 -23.79
CA ARG A 398 -24.57 -18.95 -23.60
C ARG A 398 -25.00 -20.03 -22.61
N GLU A 399 -24.27 -21.13 -22.58
CA GLU A 399 -24.52 -22.29 -21.71
C GLU A 399 -24.39 -21.96 -20.22
N ILE A 400 -23.42 -21.09 -19.85
CA ILE A 400 -23.15 -20.71 -18.45
C ILE A 400 -24.19 -19.72 -17.93
N LEU A 401 -24.72 -18.84 -18.78
CA LEU A 401 -25.60 -17.74 -18.35
C LEU A 401 -26.89 -18.20 -17.62
N ASN A 402 -27.42 -19.37 -17.97
CA ASN A 402 -28.62 -19.91 -17.33
C ASN A 402 -28.31 -20.90 -16.20
N SER A 403 -27.03 -21.13 -15.91
CA SER A 403 -26.58 -21.97 -14.81
C SER A 403 -26.75 -21.27 -13.47
N HIS A 404 -26.95 -22.03 -12.40
CA HIS A 404 -26.80 -21.61 -11.01
C HIS A 404 -25.41 -21.96 -10.44
N ASP A 405 -24.56 -22.57 -11.25
CA ASP A 405 -23.17 -22.86 -10.88
C ASP A 405 -22.30 -21.65 -11.14
N HIS A 406 -22.15 -20.82 -10.10
CA HIS A 406 -21.30 -19.65 -10.12
C HIS A 406 -19.80 -20.00 -10.21
N SER A 407 -19.39 -21.21 -9.80
CA SER A 407 -17.99 -21.60 -9.80
C SER A 407 -17.38 -21.60 -11.20
N ALA A 408 -18.17 -21.99 -12.21
CA ALA A 408 -17.77 -21.96 -13.61
C ALA A 408 -17.59 -20.53 -14.18
N ALA A 409 -18.24 -19.55 -13.55
CA ALA A 409 -18.19 -18.14 -13.96
C ALA A 409 -17.13 -17.30 -13.21
N VAL A 410 -16.67 -17.78 -12.04
CA VAL A 410 -15.72 -17.06 -11.18
C VAL A 410 -14.44 -16.61 -11.91
N PRO A 411 -13.77 -17.44 -12.73
CA PRO A 411 -12.57 -17.00 -13.46
C PRO A 411 -12.84 -15.77 -14.33
N SER A 412 -13.94 -15.78 -15.10
CA SER A 412 -14.31 -14.63 -15.95
C SER A 412 -14.64 -13.38 -15.13
N TYR A 413 -15.27 -13.53 -13.96
CA TYR A 413 -15.50 -12.40 -13.05
C TYR A 413 -14.19 -11.85 -12.48
N PHE A 414 -13.24 -12.70 -12.10
CA PHE A 414 -11.93 -12.27 -11.63
C PHE A 414 -11.18 -11.50 -12.71
N ASP A 415 -11.18 -12.00 -13.94
CA ASP A 415 -10.52 -11.33 -15.05
C ASP A 415 -11.16 -9.97 -15.33
N LEU A 416 -12.50 -9.91 -15.36
CA LEU A 416 -13.20 -8.64 -15.57
C LEU A 416 -12.89 -7.62 -14.47
N THR A 417 -13.14 -7.98 -13.21
CA THR A 417 -12.93 -7.04 -12.09
C THR A 417 -11.47 -6.65 -11.96
N SER A 418 -10.54 -7.60 -12.17
CA SER A 418 -9.11 -7.30 -12.18
C SER A 418 -8.73 -6.37 -13.32
N THR A 419 -9.26 -6.59 -14.53
CA THR A 419 -8.93 -5.77 -15.70
C THR A 419 -9.45 -4.35 -15.54
N ILE A 420 -10.72 -4.16 -15.19
CA ILE A 420 -11.33 -2.84 -15.08
C ILE A 420 -10.71 -2.02 -13.95
N PHE A 421 -10.59 -2.61 -12.77
CA PHE A 421 -10.25 -1.82 -11.58
C PHE A 421 -8.75 -1.70 -11.34
N MET A 422 -7.93 -2.69 -11.76
CA MET A 422 -6.53 -2.78 -11.38
C MET A 422 -5.56 -2.89 -12.55
N LYS A 423 -5.76 -3.85 -13.49
CA LYS A 423 -4.78 -4.12 -14.55
C LYS A 423 -4.74 -3.01 -15.59
N SER A 424 -5.88 -2.58 -16.13
CA SER A 424 -5.98 -1.54 -17.17
C SER A 424 -5.34 -0.22 -16.74
N PRO A 425 -5.61 0.37 -15.56
CA PRO A 425 -4.96 1.61 -15.13
C PRO A 425 -3.44 1.47 -14.91
N VAL A 426 -2.96 0.31 -14.46
CA VAL A 426 -1.52 0.03 -14.31
C VAL A 426 -0.84 -0.05 -15.68
N ILE A 427 -1.45 -0.78 -16.62
CA ILE A 427 -0.96 -0.91 -18.00
C ILE A 427 -0.97 0.46 -18.68
N THR A 428 -2.02 1.26 -18.48
CA THR A 428 -2.11 2.63 -18.99
C THR A 428 -0.94 3.49 -18.51
N LEU A 429 -0.61 3.45 -17.23
CA LEU A 429 0.55 4.16 -16.69
C LEU A 429 1.85 3.69 -17.37
N ALA A 430 2.09 2.38 -17.39
CA ALA A 430 3.31 1.79 -17.94
C ALA A 430 3.50 2.16 -19.43
N THR A 431 2.47 1.94 -20.24
CA THR A 431 2.54 2.15 -21.70
C THR A 431 2.64 3.64 -22.05
N ARG A 432 1.97 4.53 -21.33
CA ARG A 432 2.07 5.98 -21.55
C ARG A 432 3.47 6.49 -21.19
N ILE A 433 4.03 6.09 -20.04
CA ILE A 433 5.40 6.47 -19.65
C ILE A 433 6.40 5.94 -20.68
N HIS A 434 6.30 4.66 -21.07
CA HIS A 434 7.18 4.07 -22.08
C HIS A 434 7.10 4.81 -23.43
N THR A 435 5.89 5.12 -23.90
CA THR A 435 5.68 5.82 -25.18
C THR A 435 6.26 7.24 -25.17
N LEU A 436 6.10 7.96 -24.05
CA LEU A 436 6.56 9.35 -23.92
C LEU A 436 8.05 9.47 -23.62
N GLN A 437 8.63 8.48 -22.97
CA GLN A 437 10.03 8.41 -22.56
C GLN A 437 10.65 7.05 -22.95
N PRO A 438 10.85 6.76 -24.25
CA PRO A 438 11.30 5.43 -24.69
C PRO A 438 12.70 5.02 -24.17
N SER A 439 13.51 6.01 -23.77
CA SER A 439 14.84 5.77 -23.16
C SER A 439 14.78 5.41 -21.69
N THR A 440 13.63 5.62 -21.04
CA THR A 440 13.43 5.31 -19.61
C THR A 440 12.92 3.88 -19.49
N PRO A 441 13.62 3.00 -18.76
CA PRO A 441 13.17 1.63 -18.60
C PRO A 441 11.87 1.55 -17.79
N VAL A 442 10.89 0.86 -18.34
CA VAL A 442 9.61 0.54 -17.70
C VAL A 442 9.49 -0.98 -17.66
N TYR A 443 9.30 -1.52 -16.48
CA TYR A 443 9.13 -2.95 -16.25
C TYR A 443 7.69 -3.19 -15.82
N LEU A 444 7.00 -4.09 -16.52
CA LEU A 444 5.63 -4.48 -16.22
C LEU A 444 5.60 -5.93 -15.76
N TYR A 445 4.87 -6.23 -14.66
CA TYR A 445 4.75 -7.58 -14.14
C TYR A 445 3.29 -7.97 -13.83
N SER A 446 3.04 -9.28 -13.85
CA SER A 446 1.90 -9.96 -13.25
C SER A 446 2.41 -10.89 -12.15
N PHE A 447 1.97 -10.70 -10.91
CA PHE A 447 2.31 -11.61 -9.81
C PHE A 447 1.33 -12.77 -9.80
N GLU A 448 1.81 -14.01 -10.04
CA GLU A 448 0.99 -15.19 -10.30
C GLU A 448 1.23 -16.34 -9.31
N TYR A 449 2.05 -16.13 -8.30
CA TYR A 449 2.33 -17.15 -7.30
C TYR A 449 1.21 -17.26 -6.28
N GLU A 450 0.54 -18.43 -6.25
CA GLU A 450 -0.44 -18.80 -5.23
C GLU A 450 0.26 -19.59 -4.13
N GLY A 451 0.49 -18.96 -2.98
CA GLY A 451 1.13 -19.58 -1.82
C GLY A 451 0.14 -20.01 -0.74
N LYS A 452 0.67 -20.37 0.42
CA LYS A 452 -0.12 -20.80 1.58
C LYS A 452 -1.01 -19.70 2.15
N TYR A 453 -0.55 -18.43 2.09
CA TYR A 453 -1.23 -17.29 2.68
C TYR A 453 -1.89 -16.44 1.60
N THR A 454 -3.08 -15.94 1.90
CA THR A 454 -3.81 -15.03 1.03
C THR A 454 -4.44 -13.90 1.84
N ARG A 455 -4.38 -12.68 1.30
CA ARG A 455 -5.06 -11.51 1.87
C ARG A 455 -6.58 -11.67 1.84
N PHE A 456 -7.11 -12.38 0.84
CA PHE A 456 -8.55 -12.60 0.72
C PHE A 456 -9.16 -13.24 1.96
N GLY A 457 -8.58 -14.34 2.45
CA GLY A 457 -9.07 -15.01 3.65
C GLY A 457 -8.96 -14.16 4.90
N TYR A 458 -7.98 -13.28 4.96
CA TYR A 458 -7.77 -12.34 6.06
C TYR A 458 -8.79 -11.17 6.02
N GLU A 459 -9.08 -10.63 4.85
CA GLU A 459 -9.95 -9.47 4.68
C GLU A 459 -11.44 -9.83 4.68
N PHE A 460 -11.82 -10.95 4.07
CA PHE A 460 -13.20 -11.35 3.83
C PHE A 460 -13.64 -12.59 4.60
N GLY A 461 -12.73 -13.32 5.23
CA GLY A 461 -13.02 -14.63 5.80
C GLY A 461 -13.23 -15.72 4.73
N ASN A 462 -13.34 -16.98 5.17
CA ASN A 462 -13.34 -18.12 4.24
C ASN A 462 -14.69 -18.81 4.09
N SER A 463 -15.81 -18.28 4.62
CA SER A 463 -16.96 -19.14 4.90
C SER A 463 -18.20 -18.96 4.04
N HIS A 464 -18.35 -17.90 3.27
CA HIS A 464 -19.61 -17.65 2.56
C HIS A 464 -19.50 -17.35 1.06
N TYR A 465 -18.27 -17.17 0.55
CA TYR A 465 -18.06 -16.95 -0.88
C TYR A 465 -17.93 -18.28 -1.63
N PRO A 466 -18.43 -18.36 -2.87
CA PRO A 466 -18.25 -19.54 -3.73
C PRO A 466 -16.83 -19.59 -4.35
N PHE A 467 -15.86 -18.79 -3.86
CA PHE A 467 -14.49 -18.69 -4.35
C PHE A 467 -13.52 -18.32 -3.22
N ASN A 468 -12.23 -18.57 -3.45
CA ASN A 468 -11.15 -18.35 -2.48
C ASN A 468 -10.29 -17.07 -2.73
N GLY A 469 -10.67 -16.28 -3.73
CA GLY A 469 -9.96 -15.05 -4.08
C GLY A 469 -8.70 -15.24 -4.94
N GLY A 470 -8.16 -16.44 -5.06
CA GLY A 470 -6.95 -16.74 -5.86
C GLY A 470 -5.73 -15.92 -5.46
N VAL A 471 -4.92 -15.50 -6.44
CA VAL A 471 -3.79 -14.58 -6.23
C VAL A 471 -4.34 -13.17 -6.06
N HIS A 472 -4.82 -12.90 -4.87
CA HIS A 472 -5.62 -11.76 -4.46
C HIS A 472 -4.82 -10.45 -4.43
N HIS A 473 -5.54 -9.34 -4.44
CA HIS A 473 -5.00 -7.99 -4.21
C HIS A 473 -4.06 -7.95 -3.00
N SER A 474 -2.90 -7.33 -3.14
CA SER A 474 -1.86 -7.23 -2.10
C SER A 474 -1.20 -8.56 -1.68
N ASN A 475 -1.42 -9.68 -2.39
CA ASN A 475 -0.71 -10.92 -2.07
C ASN A 475 0.81 -10.80 -2.30
N ASP A 476 1.25 -9.96 -3.22
CA ASP A 476 2.66 -9.63 -3.45
C ASP A 476 3.34 -9.02 -2.19
N ASN A 477 2.62 -8.25 -1.40
CA ASN A 477 3.12 -7.67 -0.15
C ASN A 477 3.43 -8.70 0.94
N ILE A 478 2.78 -9.87 0.93
CA ILE A 478 3.07 -10.97 1.87
C ILE A 478 4.54 -11.40 1.74
N TYR A 479 5.11 -11.29 0.55
CA TYR A 479 6.47 -11.72 0.23
C TYR A 479 7.52 -10.60 0.37
N LEU A 480 7.10 -9.37 0.62
CA LEU A 480 7.98 -8.20 0.85
C LEU A 480 8.05 -7.82 2.33
N PHE A 481 6.95 -7.96 3.07
CA PHE A 481 6.84 -7.59 4.47
C PHE A 481 6.58 -8.80 5.36
N ALA A 482 7.27 -8.88 6.49
CA ALA A 482 7.25 -10.05 7.37
C ALA A 482 5.97 -10.14 8.23
N THR A 483 4.81 -10.12 7.59
CA THR A 483 3.50 -10.29 8.24
C THR A 483 3.21 -11.74 8.63
N HIS A 484 3.90 -12.70 8.01
CA HIS A 484 3.79 -14.14 8.25
C HIS A 484 5.19 -14.76 8.33
N THR A 485 5.32 -15.87 9.03
CA THR A 485 6.51 -16.72 8.93
C THR A 485 6.39 -17.60 7.70
N LEU A 486 7.20 -17.32 6.69
CA LEU A 486 7.19 -18.04 5.42
C LEU A 486 8.19 -19.21 5.44
N GLU A 487 7.79 -20.35 4.87
CA GLU A 487 8.57 -21.58 4.81
C GLU A 487 8.51 -22.17 3.39
N GLY A 488 9.43 -23.07 3.07
CA GLY A 488 9.41 -23.82 1.81
C GLY A 488 9.41 -22.91 0.57
N GLN A 489 8.45 -23.11 -0.31
CA GLN A 489 8.30 -22.33 -1.56
C GLN A 489 7.89 -20.88 -1.30
N ASP A 490 7.06 -20.61 -0.29
CA ASP A 490 6.70 -19.23 0.10
C ASP A 490 7.93 -18.41 0.50
N MET A 491 8.87 -19.01 1.25
CA MET A 491 10.13 -18.34 1.57
C MET A 491 11.00 -18.14 0.33
N GLN A 492 11.02 -19.07 -0.62
CA GLN A 492 11.75 -18.92 -1.88
C GLN A 492 11.15 -17.77 -2.70
N MET A 493 9.82 -17.68 -2.79
CA MET A 493 9.13 -16.58 -3.45
C MET A 493 9.43 -15.24 -2.78
N SER A 494 9.43 -15.19 -1.45
CA SER A 494 9.79 -13.98 -0.71
C SER A 494 11.22 -13.52 -1.02
N LYS A 495 12.19 -14.43 -1.01
CA LYS A 495 13.58 -14.12 -1.38
C LYS A 495 13.68 -13.55 -2.81
N LYS A 496 12.93 -14.12 -3.75
CA LYS A 496 12.86 -13.65 -5.13
C LYS A 496 12.24 -12.26 -5.23
N MET A 497 11.11 -12.04 -4.58
CA MET A 497 10.45 -10.73 -4.56
C MET A 497 11.34 -9.64 -3.94
N VAL A 498 11.96 -9.92 -2.81
CA VAL A 498 12.91 -9.00 -2.18
C VAL A 498 14.09 -8.71 -3.09
N GLU A 499 14.63 -9.72 -3.80
CA GLU A 499 15.71 -9.51 -4.78
C GLU A 499 15.28 -8.57 -5.90
N VAL A 500 14.12 -8.80 -6.52
CA VAL A 500 13.60 -7.98 -7.63
C VAL A 500 13.38 -6.53 -7.20
N TRP A 501 12.71 -6.30 -6.05
CA TRP A 501 12.42 -4.95 -5.56
C TRP A 501 13.68 -4.19 -5.16
N THR A 502 14.58 -4.85 -4.46
CA THR A 502 15.79 -4.19 -3.96
C THR A 502 16.84 -3.99 -5.06
N SER A 503 17.01 -4.90 -6.02
CA SER A 503 17.90 -4.68 -7.16
C SER A 503 17.41 -3.48 -8.01
N PHE A 504 16.10 -3.36 -8.21
CA PHE A 504 15.54 -2.17 -8.85
C PHE A 504 15.82 -0.88 -8.04
N ALA A 505 15.69 -0.92 -6.73
CA ALA A 505 15.99 0.24 -5.88
C ALA A 505 17.48 0.59 -5.88
N ILE A 506 18.37 -0.39 -6.00
CA ILE A 506 19.82 -0.21 -6.02
C ILE A 506 20.27 0.36 -7.39
N ASP A 507 19.95 -0.33 -8.48
CA ASP A 507 20.52 -0.08 -9.80
C ASP A 507 19.51 0.47 -10.83
N GLY A 508 18.21 0.41 -10.56
CA GLY A 508 17.15 0.70 -11.53
C GLY A 508 16.87 -0.45 -12.48
N ILE A 509 17.45 -1.63 -12.21
CA ILE A 509 17.31 -2.85 -13.02
C ILE A 509 16.81 -3.96 -12.08
N PRO A 510 15.54 -4.36 -12.19
CA PRO A 510 15.03 -5.45 -11.37
C PRO A 510 15.62 -6.79 -11.85
N SER A 511 16.05 -7.61 -10.91
CA SER A 511 16.66 -8.92 -11.23
C SER A 511 15.70 -9.78 -12.05
N GLU A 512 16.20 -10.41 -13.10
CA GLU A 512 15.47 -11.34 -13.99
C GLU A 512 14.32 -10.72 -14.82
N LEU A 513 13.98 -9.43 -14.67
CA LEU A 513 12.89 -8.81 -15.44
C LEU A 513 13.37 -8.16 -16.72
N SER A 514 12.56 -8.26 -17.76
CA SER A 514 12.74 -7.56 -19.03
C SER A 514 11.91 -6.26 -19.07
N PRO A 515 12.49 -5.15 -19.56
CA PRO A 515 11.72 -3.91 -19.74
C PRO A 515 10.77 -4.02 -20.93
N LEU A 516 9.74 -3.15 -20.96
CA LEU A 516 8.90 -2.95 -22.12
C LEU A 516 9.76 -2.54 -23.32
N THR A 517 9.51 -3.15 -24.48
CA THR A 517 10.10 -2.77 -25.76
C THR A 517 9.08 -2.16 -26.70
N SER A 518 7.79 -2.31 -26.38
CA SER A 518 6.65 -1.73 -27.09
C SER A 518 5.50 -1.49 -26.12
N ALA A 519 4.44 -0.87 -26.59
CA ALA A 519 3.20 -0.68 -25.79
C ALA A 519 2.46 -2.01 -25.52
N SER A 520 2.74 -3.07 -26.27
CA SER A 520 2.11 -4.40 -26.09
C SER A 520 2.95 -5.37 -25.27
N GLY A 521 4.19 -5.04 -24.94
CA GLY A 521 5.04 -5.95 -24.16
C GLY A 521 6.54 -5.73 -24.33
N PRO A 522 7.36 -6.65 -23.83
CA PRO A 522 6.97 -7.82 -23.03
C PRO A 522 6.55 -7.46 -21.61
N TYR A 523 5.77 -8.32 -20.95
CA TYR A 523 5.55 -8.26 -19.51
C TYR A 523 6.07 -9.53 -18.82
N ASN A 524 6.31 -9.43 -17.51
CA ASN A 524 6.98 -10.48 -16.75
C ASN A 524 5.96 -11.16 -15.81
N GLN A 525 5.87 -12.48 -15.85
CA GLN A 525 5.06 -13.27 -14.93
C GLN A 525 5.93 -13.67 -13.73
N LEU A 526 5.62 -13.14 -12.57
CA LEU A 526 6.34 -13.40 -11.32
C LEU A 526 5.78 -14.64 -10.63
N ASN A 527 6.57 -15.70 -10.68
CA ASN A 527 6.34 -16.96 -10.00
C ASN A 527 7.69 -17.47 -9.48
N LEU A 528 7.76 -18.70 -8.95
CA LEU A 528 9.04 -19.34 -8.57
C LEU A 528 10.04 -19.36 -9.75
N GLU A 529 9.55 -19.50 -10.96
CA GLU A 529 10.28 -19.19 -12.20
C GLU A 529 9.66 -17.93 -12.82
N ILE A 530 10.48 -16.96 -13.18
CA ILE A 530 10.04 -15.76 -13.89
C ILE A 530 10.01 -16.07 -15.37
N THR A 531 8.85 -15.89 -15.97
CA THR A 531 8.65 -16.04 -17.41
C THR A 531 8.33 -14.70 -18.07
N LYS A 532 8.42 -14.63 -19.37
CA LYS A 532 8.20 -13.43 -20.14
C LYS A 532 7.15 -13.71 -21.22
N GLU A 533 6.13 -12.86 -21.28
CA GLU A 533 5.10 -12.88 -22.30
C GLU A 533 5.26 -11.69 -23.25
N GLU A 534 5.25 -11.95 -24.54
CA GLU A 534 5.56 -10.93 -25.55
C GLU A 534 4.36 -10.05 -25.91
N ASP A 535 3.13 -10.57 -25.78
CA ASP A 535 1.90 -9.82 -26.10
C ASP A 535 0.94 -9.77 -24.92
N LEU A 536 0.98 -8.64 -24.22
CA LEU A 536 0.12 -8.34 -23.09
C LEU A 536 -1.37 -8.27 -23.49
N LEU A 537 -1.68 -7.72 -24.66
CA LEU A 537 -3.06 -7.53 -25.09
C LEU A 537 -3.72 -8.89 -25.44
N GLU A 538 -2.97 -9.80 -26.07
CA GLU A 538 -3.49 -11.13 -26.39
C GLU A 538 -3.82 -11.90 -25.10
N THR A 539 -2.96 -11.85 -24.09
CA THR A 539 -3.18 -12.54 -22.82
C THR A 539 -4.32 -11.93 -22.02
N LEU A 540 -4.48 -10.60 -22.01
CA LEU A 540 -5.60 -9.94 -21.34
C LEU A 540 -6.93 -10.15 -22.04
N THR A 541 -6.91 -10.27 -23.38
CA THR A 541 -8.12 -10.46 -24.20
C THR A 541 -8.48 -11.92 -24.38
N SER A 542 -7.55 -12.85 -24.21
CA SER A 542 -7.83 -14.29 -24.36
C SER A 542 -8.87 -14.81 -23.36
N ALA A 543 -8.94 -14.22 -22.18
CA ALA A 543 -9.98 -14.49 -21.19
C ALA A 543 -11.36 -13.94 -21.60
N ILE A 544 -11.41 -13.00 -22.54
CA ILE A 544 -12.61 -12.28 -23.00
C ILE A 544 -12.99 -12.75 -24.43
N ASP A 545 -12.14 -13.55 -25.08
CA ASP A 545 -12.35 -14.01 -26.44
C ASP A 545 -13.52 -15.00 -26.52
N ASP A 546 -14.66 -14.51 -26.99
CA ASP A 546 -15.70 -15.34 -27.58
C ASP A 546 -15.55 -15.29 -29.11
N PRO A 547 -15.10 -16.40 -29.75
CA PRO A 547 -14.91 -16.45 -31.21
C PRO A 547 -16.19 -16.17 -32.00
N GLU A 548 -17.38 -16.32 -31.39
CA GLU A 548 -18.68 -16.09 -32.01
C GLU A 548 -19.17 -14.63 -31.94
N ASN A 549 -18.63 -13.79 -31.01
CA ASN A 549 -19.16 -12.44 -30.76
C ASN A 549 -18.13 -11.27 -30.95
N GLY A 550 -16.91 -11.57 -31.35
CA GLY A 550 -15.88 -10.58 -31.65
C GLY A 550 -15.09 -10.10 -30.41
N ARG A 551 -13.88 -9.64 -30.66
CA ARG A 551 -12.94 -9.11 -29.65
C ARG A 551 -13.38 -7.73 -29.18
N LEU A 552 -13.20 -7.42 -27.89
CA LEU A 552 -13.22 -6.04 -27.41
C LEU A 552 -12.15 -5.26 -28.19
N GLN A 553 -12.58 -4.18 -28.82
CA GLN A 553 -11.64 -3.29 -29.48
C GLN A 553 -10.88 -2.50 -28.41
N ARG A 554 -9.62 -2.11 -28.70
CA ARG A 554 -8.78 -1.30 -27.81
C ARG A 554 -9.48 -0.01 -27.38
N GLU A 555 -10.37 0.52 -28.24
CA GLU A 555 -11.20 1.69 -28.02
C GLU A 555 -12.28 1.46 -26.95
N ASP A 556 -12.71 0.22 -26.73
CA ASP A 556 -13.69 -0.16 -25.70
C ASP A 556 -13.07 -0.25 -24.28
N MET A 557 -11.73 -0.20 -24.19
CA MET A 557 -10.97 -0.28 -22.94
C MET A 557 -10.35 1.07 -22.52
N GLU A 558 -10.52 2.14 -23.31
CA GLU A 558 -10.14 3.50 -22.93
C GLU A 558 -11.25 4.12 -22.03
N PHE A 559 -11.03 4.08 -20.73
CA PHE A 559 -11.85 4.73 -19.71
C PHE A 559 -11.34 6.13 -19.38
#